data_53280fe2bf69be58e73fcae7af54f5b6
#
_entry.id   53280fe2bf69be58e73fcae7af54f5b6
#
_cell.length_a   1.000
_cell.length_b   1.000
_cell.length_c   1.000
_cell.angle_alpha   90.00
_cell.angle_beta   90.00
_cell.angle_gamma   90.00
#
_symmetry.space_group_name_H-M   'P 1'
#
loop_
_entity.id
_entity.type
_entity.pdbx_description
1 polymer ?
#
loop_
_entity_poly.entity_id
_entity_poly.type
_entity_poly.pdbx_seq_one_letter_code
_entity_poly.pdbx_strand_id
1 'polypeptide(L)'
;PSHEDFVGLLYNFIGKGEQGNKHRDFFEKALVKPLNRAYRELNAARQSIANDYRNLIKQMPDVRKKLTKKIPDSDFTYEDAVRVYLWDKAGFEIPGLSEQDKKELLSIIKDDIELKSFANKIGEISRVDEGYIEPGDHWFSGNIKQDLADATGRVGRAKYFAEFIENADIIFSPENINKIRAAFGDNFVEALQDMLYATKTGTSRTTGKSRIVNAWLDYINGSIAATMFINVRSAVLQTLSTVNFINFADNNIFKAAAAFANQKQFWSDFAMLFNSDYLKQRRAGAAFDLNASEIANAVSKSKNPVRAAISYLLQKGFLPTQIADSFAIALGGSSMYRNRVETYKSQGLSQKEAETKAFDDFQEIAESTQQSARPDKLSQQQRSPLGRMILAFQNVTSQYARIIKKSALDIVNRRKTPPYKSQVKSDMSNLSKILYYGGIQNIIFYGLQTAMFSMMFDDDERDEEFFKTKKDRILSGSIDSIIF
;
A
#
# COMPACT_ATOMS: atom_id res chain seq x y z
N PRO A 1 13.25 22.51 1.72
CA PRO A 1 13.23 21.38 2.62
C PRO A 1 11.98 20.57 2.37
N SER A 2 12.16 19.44 1.78
CA SER A 2 11.09 18.54 1.43
C SER A 2 10.64 17.77 2.66
N HIS A 3 9.48 18.10 3.16
CA HIS A 3 8.79 17.27 4.12
C HIS A 3 7.82 16.39 3.33
N GLU A 4 8.17 15.17 3.22
CA GLU A 4 7.76 14.31 2.13
C GLU A 4 6.67 13.31 2.52
N ASP A 5 6.24 13.30 3.79
CA ASP A 5 5.04 12.61 4.26
C ASP A 5 4.45 13.32 5.49
N PHE A 6 3.20 13.06 5.80
CA PHE A 6 2.50 13.70 6.90
C PHE A 6 3.19 13.46 8.25
N VAL A 7 3.64 12.24 8.52
CA VAL A 7 4.37 11.91 9.75
C VAL A 7 5.71 12.64 9.79
N GLY A 8 6.40 12.76 8.64
CA GLY A 8 7.63 13.55 8.51
C GLY A 8 7.44 15.02 8.82
N LEU A 9 6.31 15.61 8.39
CA LEU A 9 5.94 16.98 8.76
C LEU A 9 5.72 17.13 10.26
N LEU A 10 5.02 16.18 10.89
CA LEU A 10 4.77 16.21 12.33
C LEU A 10 6.06 16.19 13.16
N TYR A 11 7.13 15.55 12.67
CA TYR A 11 8.42 15.51 13.34
C TYR A 11 9.04 16.91 13.59
N ASN A 12 8.65 17.92 12.82
CA ASN A 12 9.13 19.30 13.02
C ASN A 12 8.50 19.98 14.24
N PHE A 13 7.36 19.50 14.71
CA PHE A 13 6.69 20.00 15.91
C PHE A 13 7.13 19.30 17.19
N ILE A 14 7.92 18.22 17.07
CA ILE A 14 8.35 17.42 18.19
C ILE A 14 9.58 18.05 18.83
N GLY A 15 9.48 18.39 20.11
CA GLY A 15 10.57 18.98 20.91
C GLY A 15 11.68 18.00 21.24
N LYS A 16 12.56 18.39 22.19
CA LYS A 16 13.70 17.60 22.63
C LYS A 16 13.40 16.81 23.91
N GLY A 17 14.13 15.74 24.14
CA GLY A 17 14.11 14.95 25.37
C GLY A 17 12.73 14.48 25.79
N GLU A 18 12.42 14.52 27.07
CA GLU A 18 11.13 14.09 27.62
C GLU A 18 9.94 14.91 27.11
N GLN A 19 10.14 16.22 26.87
CA GLN A 19 9.09 17.03 26.25
C GLN A 19 8.82 16.57 24.80
N GLY A 20 9.88 16.24 24.06
CA GLY A 20 9.75 15.66 22.73
C GLY A 20 9.01 14.30 22.74
N ASN A 21 9.26 13.46 23.73
CA ASN A 21 8.52 12.21 23.90
C ASN A 21 7.02 12.46 24.12
N LYS A 22 6.67 13.44 24.98
CA LYS A 22 5.26 13.82 25.21
C LYS A 22 4.59 14.37 23.94
N HIS A 23 5.28 15.22 23.18
CA HIS A 23 4.76 15.73 21.91
C HIS A 23 4.54 14.61 20.91
N ARG A 24 5.48 13.67 20.78
CA ARG A 24 5.33 12.52 19.91
C ARG A 24 4.15 11.65 20.33
N ASP A 25 4.04 11.31 21.62
CA ASP A 25 2.92 10.51 22.14
C ASP A 25 1.57 11.19 21.88
N PHE A 26 1.53 12.53 21.97
CA PHE A 26 0.33 13.29 21.62
C PHE A 26 -0.02 13.14 20.12
N PHE A 27 0.90 13.43 19.20
CA PHE A 27 0.64 13.31 17.78
C PHE A 27 0.33 11.86 17.37
N GLU A 28 1.02 10.90 17.97
CA GLU A 28 0.76 9.48 17.71
C GLU A 28 -0.67 9.10 18.10
N LYS A 29 -1.14 9.51 19.27
CA LYS A 29 -2.49 9.21 19.75
C LYS A 29 -3.57 9.99 19.00
N ALA A 30 -3.32 11.27 18.74
CA ALA A 30 -4.32 12.15 18.15
C ALA A 30 -4.43 12.02 16.63
N LEU A 31 -3.36 11.70 15.93
CA LEU A 31 -3.33 11.70 14.46
C LEU A 31 -2.90 10.38 13.86
N VAL A 32 -1.73 9.84 14.23
CA VAL A 32 -1.14 8.69 13.53
C VAL A 32 -1.95 7.41 13.74
N LYS A 33 -2.33 7.11 14.98
CA LYS A 33 -3.15 5.92 15.30
C LYS A 33 -4.56 5.97 14.71
N PRO A 34 -5.32 7.09 14.84
CA PRO A 34 -6.59 7.23 14.16
C PRO A 34 -6.47 7.07 12.64
N LEU A 35 -5.44 7.66 12.04
CA LEU A 35 -5.19 7.56 10.60
C LEU A 35 -4.92 6.11 10.17
N ASN A 36 -4.05 5.39 10.87
CA ASN A 36 -3.75 3.99 10.56
C ASN A 36 -4.97 3.08 10.74
N ARG A 37 -5.76 3.30 11.80
CA ARG A 37 -7.04 2.60 12.01
C ARG A 37 -8.01 2.88 10.88
N ALA A 38 -8.18 4.14 10.49
CA ALA A 38 -9.05 4.54 9.39
C ALA A 38 -8.70 3.85 8.06
N TYR A 39 -7.41 3.79 7.71
CA TYR A 39 -6.97 3.06 6.51
C TYR A 39 -7.21 1.56 6.60
N ARG A 40 -7.02 0.95 7.77
CA ARG A 40 -7.32 -0.46 7.98
C ARG A 40 -8.81 -0.76 7.76
N GLU A 41 -9.68 0.01 8.37
CA GLU A 41 -11.13 -0.12 8.23
C GLU A 41 -11.60 0.14 6.80
N LEU A 42 -11.06 1.16 6.15
CA LEU A 42 -11.34 1.43 4.74
C LEU A 42 -10.91 0.27 3.82
N ASN A 43 -9.74 -0.31 4.06
CA ASN A 43 -9.25 -1.44 3.28
C ASN A 43 -10.12 -2.69 3.52
N ALA A 44 -10.54 -2.96 4.75
CA ALA A 44 -11.45 -4.05 5.08
C ALA A 44 -12.81 -3.88 4.37
N ALA A 45 -13.38 -2.67 4.41
CA ALA A 45 -14.63 -2.36 3.71
C ALA A 45 -14.51 -2.55 2.19
N ARG A 46 -13.43 -2.06 1.58
CA ARG A 46 -13.17 -2.25 0.14
C ARG A 46 -13.04 -3.74 -0.22
N GLN A 47 -12.37 -4.51 0.62
CA GLN A 47 -12.21 -5.94 0.39
C GLN A 47 -13.53 -6.68 0.51
N SER A 48 -14.38 -6.33 1.49
CA SER A 48 -15.72 -6.90 1.64
C SER A 48 -16.56 -6.68 0.39
N ILE A 49 -16.65 -5.45 -0.08
CA ILE A 49 -17.41 -5.10 -1.30
C ILE A 49 -16.85 -5.81 -2.53
N ALA A 50 -15.53 -5.90 -2.67
CA ALA A 50 -14.91 -6.63 -3.78
C ALA A 50 -15.23 -8.14 -3.74
N ASN A 51 -15.32 -8.73 -2.55
CA ASN A 51 -15.73 -10.12 -2.37
C ASN A 51 -17.21 -10.32 -2.71
N ASP A 52 -18.08 -9.43 -2.23
CA ASP A 52 -19.52 -9.50 -2.48
C ASP A 52 -19.82 -9.38 -3.99
N TYR A 53 -19.20 -8.42 -4.66
CA TYR A 53 -19.29 -8.29 -6.13
C TYR A 53 -18.83 -9.55 -6.85
N ARG A 54 -17.69 -10.12 -6.43
CA ARG A 54 -17.16 -11.34 -7.05
C ARG A 54 -18.08 -12.54 -6.83
N ASN A 55 -18.66 -12.68 -5.66
CA ASN A 55 -19.61 -13.75 -5.36
C ASN A 55 -20.87 -13.58 -6.19
N LEU A 56 -21.38 -12.37 -6.35
CA LEU A 56 -22.52 -12.07 -7.21
C LEU A 56 -22.24 -12.45 -8.68
N ILE A 57 -21.09 -12.05 -9.23
CA ILE A 57 -20.68 -12.41 -10.60
C ILE A 57 -20.56 -13.94 -10.79
N LYS A 58 -20.10 -14.68 -9.76
CA LYS A 58 -20.06 -16.15 -9.84
C LYS A 58 -21.44 -16.80 -9.82
N GLN A 59 -22.39 -16.20 -9.10
CA GLN A 59 -23.77 -16.69 -9.01
C GLN A 59 -24.58 -16.41 -10.28
N MET A 60 -24.15 -15.45 -11.10
CA MET A 60 -24.86 -15.01 -12.31
C MET A 60 -23.97 -15.11 -13.56
N PRO A 61 -23.59 -16.32 -13.99
CA PRO A 61 -22.60 -16.53 -15.06
C PRO A 61 -23.08 -16.01 -16.43
N ASP A 62 -24.38 -16.03 -16.71
CA ASP A 62 -24.92 -15.54 -17.96
C ASP A 62 -24.97 -14.02 -18.02
N VAL A 63 -25.29 -13.36 -16.92
CA VAL A 63 -25.15 -11.92 -16.79
C VAL A 63 -23.68 -11.51 -16.98
N ARG A 64 -22.74 -12.22 -16.34
CA ARG A 64 -21.29 -11.97 -16.51
C ARG A 64 -20.86 -11.97 -17.98
N LYS A 65 -21.34 -12.93 -18.77
CA LYS A 65 -21.02 -13.02 -20.22
C LYS A 65 -21.68 -11.90 -21.02
N LYS A 66 -22.82 -11.40 -20.54
CA LYS A 66 -23.60 -10.37 -21.20
C LYS A 66 -23.01 -8.96 -20.94
N LEU A 67 -22.54 -8.68 -19.73
CA LEU A 67 -22.06 -7.34 -19.32
C LEU A 67 -21.04 -6.76 -20.31
N THR A 68 -20.08 -7.55 -20.78
CA THR A 68 -18.99 -7.09 -21.67
C THR A 68 -19.40 -7.00 -23.13
N LYS A 69 -20.63 -7.43 -23.51
CA LYS A 69 -21.11 -7.33 -24.87
C LYS A 69 -21.63 -5.94 -25.16
N LYS A 70 -21.42 -5.49 -26.40
CA LYS A 70 -22.09 -4.27 -26.91
C LYS A 70 -23.58 -4.53 -27.08
N ILE A 71 -24.37 -3.50 -26.81
CA ILE A 71 -25.80 -3.48 -27.12
C ILE A 71 -25.93 -3.34 -28.66
N PRO A 72 -26.80 -4.13 -29.32
CA PRO A 72 -27.03 -4.00 -30.75
C PRO A 72 -27.37 -2.55 -31.14
N ASP A 73 -26.76 -2.06 -32.22
CA ASP A 73 -26.97 -0.73 -32.76
C ASP A 73 -26.62 0.45 -31.79
N SER A 74 -25.78 0.17 -30.76
CA SER A 74 -25.37 1.14 -29.78
C SER A 74 -23.83 1.08 -29.55
N ASP A 75 -23.24 2.20 -29.10
CA ASP A 75 -21.86 2.26 -28.67
C ASP A 75 -21.65 1.77 -27.24
N PHE A 76 -22.72 1.59 -26.49
CA PHE A 76 -22.69 1.19 -25.08
C PHE A 76 -22.69 -0.34 -24.90
N THR A 77 -22.20 -0.77 -23.73
CA THR A 77 -22.25 -2.16 -23.29
C THR A 77 -23.42 -2.38 -22.31
N TYR A 78 -23.79 -3.63 -22.07
CA TYR A 78 -24.76 -3.95 -21.02
C TYR A 78 -24.26 -3.56 -19.61
N GLU A 79 -22.95 -3.51 -19.39
CA GLU A 79 -22.37 -2.99 -18.15
C GLU A 79 -22.63 -1.49 -18.00
N ASP A 80 -22.52 -0.71 -19.09
CA ASP A 80 -22.84 0.72 -19.09
C ASP A 80 -24.33 0.95 -18.79
N ALA A 81 -25.21 0.13 -19.34
CA ALA A 81 -26.65 0.20 -19.02
C ALA A 81 -26.91 -0.02 -17.52
N VAL A 82 -26.25 -0.99 -16.89
CA VAL A 82 -26.36 -1.23 -15.44
C VAL A 82 -25.87 -0.01 -14.65
N ARG A 83 -24.73 0.58 -15.04
CA ARG A 83 -24.16 1.77 -14.38
C ARG A 83 -25.09 2.96 -14.50
N VAL A 84 -25.62 3.22 -15.70
CA VAL A 84 -26.61 4.28 -15.94
C VAL A 84 -27.85 4.08 -15.07
N TYR A 85 -28.35 2.85 -14.95
CA TYR A 85 -29.47 2.55 -14.07
C TYR A 85 -29.18 2.84 -12.59
N LEU A 86 -27.97 2.53 -12.12
CA LEU A 86 -27.57 2.81 -10.73
C LEU A 86 -27.43 4.31 -10.46
N TRP A 87 -26.89 5.09 -11.40
CA TRP A 87 -26.78 6.53 -11.30
C TRP A 87 -28.15 7.22 -11.37
N ASP A 88 -29.02 6.78 -12.26
CA ASP A 88 -30.40 7.28 -12.33
C ASP A 88 -31.17 7.02 -11.02
N LYS A 89 -31.02 5.81 -10.46
CA LYS A 89 -31.58 5.44 -9.16
C LYS A 89 -31.03 6.31 -8.01
N ALA A 90 -29.78 6.71 -8.09
CA ALA A 90 -29.13 7.60 -7.12
C ALA A 90 -29.42 9.09 -7.37
N GLY A 91 -30.13 9.44 -8.42
CA GLY A 91 -30.51 10.80 -8.75
C GLY A 91 -29.42 11.66 -9.36
N PHE A 92 -28.38 11.04 -9.93
CA PHE A 92 -27.29 11.76 -10.58
C PHE A 92 -27.57 12.07 -12.06
N GLU A 93 -27.16 13.24 -12.50
CA GLU A 93 -27.02 13.54 -13.93
C GLU A 93 -25.74 12.90 -14.49
N ILE A 94 -25.85 12.34 -15.70
CA ILE A 94 -24.74 11.63 -16.34
C ILE A 94 -24.13 12.52 -17.43
N PRO A 95 -22.89 13.00 -17.26
CA PRO A 95 -22.28 13.93 -18.20
C PRO A 95 -22.17 13.34 -19.61
N GLY A 96 -22.61 14.10 -20.61
CA GLY A 96 -22.48 13.72 -22.02
C GLY A 96 -23.40 12.60 -22.50
N LEU A 97 -24.31 12.10 -21.66
CA LEU A 97 -25.32 11.12 -22.06
C LEU A 97 -26.61 11.86 -22.53
N SER A 98 -27.07 11.55 -23.74
CA SER A 98 -28.33 12.14 -24.23
C SER A 98 -29.56 11.53 -23.51
N GLU A 99 -30.63 12.29 -23.40
CA GLU A 99 -31.87 11.82 -22.79
C GLU A 99 -32.48 10.62 -23.57
N GLN A 100 -32.21 10.52 -24.86
CA GLN A 100 -32.65 9.41 -25.69
C GLN A 100 -31.86 8.14 -25.34
N ASP A 101 -30.52 8.23 -25.31
CA ASP A 101 -29.65 7.10 -24.93
C ASP A 101 -29.93 6.66 -23.49
N LYS A 102 -30.13 7.60 -22.59
CA LYS A 102 -30.51 7.30 -21.20
C LYS A 102 -31.77 6.49 -21.12
N LYS A 103 -32.83 6.88 -21.83
CA LYS A 103 -34.10 6.16 -21.86
C LYS A 103 -33.94 4.76 -22.43
N GLU A 104 -33.17 4.61 -23.51
CA GLU A 104 -32.88 3.34 -24.14
C GLU A 104 -32.13 2.39 -23.16
N LEU A 105 -31.05 2.84 -22.55
CA LEU A 105 -30.26 2.08 -21.59
C LEU A 105 -31.11 1.66 -20.37
N LEU A 106 -31.97 2.53 -19.87
CA LEU A 106 -32.87 2.23 -18.76
C LEU A 106 -33.96 1.21 -19.16
N SER A 107 -34.48 1.24 -20.42
CA SER A 107 -35.46 0.26 -20.88
C SER A 107 -34.85 -1.14 -20.97
N ILE A 108 -33.61 -1.27 -21.45
CA ILE A 108 -32.87 -2.54 -21.52
C ILE A 108 -32.78 -3.20 -20.13
N ILE A 109 -32.52 -2.43 -19.10
CA ILE A 109 -32.47 -2.95 -17.71
C ILE A 109 -33.87 -3.30 -17.19
N LYS A 110 -34.88 -2.53 -17.56
CA LYS A 110 -36.28 -2.80 -17.12
C LYS A 110 -36.87 -4.06 -17.77
N ASP A 111 -36.51 -4.29 -19.02
CA ASP A 111 -37.03 -5.40 -19.84
C ASP A 111 -36.30 -6.72 -19.59
N ASP A 112 -35.05 -6.65 -19.06
CA ASP A 112 -34.24 -7.82 -18.72
C ASP A 112 -34.27 -8.11 -17.22
N ILE A 113 -35.02 -9.15 -16.84
CA ILE A 113 -35.20 -9.53 -15.41
C ILE A 113 -33.87 -9.86 -14.74
N GLU A 114 -32.95 -10.52 -15.44
CA GLU A 114 -31.65 -10.91 -14.86
C GLU A 114 -30.72 -9.70 -14.68
N LEU A 115 -30.65 -8.83 -15.68
CA LEU A 115 -29.87 -7.58 -15.57
C LEU A 115 -30.44 -6.66 -14.48
N LYS A 116 -31.77 -6.55 -14.39
CA LYS A 116 -32.43 -5.77 -13.34
C LYS A 116 -32.15 -6.35 -11.94
N SER A 117 -32.24 -7.68 -11.79
CA SER A 117 -31.89 -8.35 -10.53
C SER A 117 -30.43 -8.12 -10.16
N PHE A 118 -29.53 -8.23 -11.13
CA PHE A 118 -28.12 -7.95 -10.95
C PHE A 118 -27.88 -6.48 -10.53
N ALA A 119 -28.46 -5.52 -11.25
CA ALA A 119 -28.33 -4.09 -10.91
C ALA A 119 -28.83 -3.77 -9.49
N ASN A 120 -29.96 -4.36 -9.07
CA ASN A 120 -30.48 -4.18 -7.73
C ASN A 120 -29.51 -4.74 -6.67
N LYS A 121 -28.94 -5.93 -6.89
CA LYS A 121 -27.94 -6.51 -5.99
C LYS A 121 -26.65 -5.69 -5.94
N ILE A 122 -26.22 -5.09 -7.06
CA ILE A 122 -25.11 -4.10 -7.05
C ILE A 122 -25.50 -2.89 -6.21
N GLY A 123 -26.71 -2.39 -6.33
CA GLY A 123 -27.22 -1.29 -5.49
C GLY A 123 -27.20 -1.62 -4.00
N GLU A 124 -27.53 -2.85 -3.62
CA GLU A 124 -27.44 -3.33 -2.23
C GLU A 124 -25.98 -3.42 -1.74
N ILE A 125 -25.08 -3.98 -2.56
CA ILE A 125 -23.65 -4.08 -2.24
C ILE A 125 -23.03 -2.68 -2.06
N SER A 126 -23.34 -1.74 -2.95
CA SER A 126 -22.82 -0.39 -2.94
C SER A 126 -23.48 0.52 -1.91
N ARG A 127 -24.59 0.05 -1.28
CA ARG A 127 -25.44 0.89 -0.43
C ARG A 127 -25.79 2.20 -1.10
N VAL A 128 -26.33 2.09 -2.31
CA VAL A 128 -26.61 3.25 -3.19
C VAL A 128 -27.45 4.32 -2.51
N ASP A 129 -28.29 3.94 -1.57
CA ASP A 129 -29.13 4.85 -0.78
C ASP A 129 -28.32 5.67 0.25
N GLU A 130 -27.09 5.23 0.61
CA GLU A 130 -26.17 5.96 1.50
C GLU A 130 -25.18 6.85 0.70
N GLY A 131 -25.20 6.84 -0.62
CA GLY A 131 -24.38 7.65 -1.50
C GLY A 131 -23.55 6.83 -2.49
N TYR A 132 -24.07 6.70 -3.70
CA TYR A 132 -23.33 6.16 -4.83
C TYR A 132 -22.34 7.19 -5.38
N ILE A 133 -21.36 6.73 -6.17
CA ILE A 133 -20.39 7.65 -6.77
C ILE A 133 -21.06 8.46 -7.87
N GLU A 134 -20.77 9.76 -7.91
CA GLU A 134 -21.19 10.64 -8.99
C GLU A 134 -20.40 10.32 -10.27
N PRO A 135 -21.07 10.19 -11.43
CA PRO A 135 -20.38 9.89 -12.68
C PRO A 135 -19.51 11.08 -13.12
N GLY A 136 -18.26 10.79 -13.47
CA GLY A 136 -17.37 11.80 -14.05
C GLY A 136 -17.54 11.92 -15.56
N ASP A 137 -16.96 12.96 -16.19
CA ASP A 137 -17.05 13.22 -17.62
C ASP A 137 -16.56 12.07 -18.52
N HIS A 138 -15.77 11.15 -18.00
CA HIS A 138 -15.24 10.00 -18.70
C HIS A 138 -15.77 8.65 -18.16
N TRP A 139 -17.00 8.66 -17.63
CA TRP A 139 -17.64 7.51 -17.03
C TRP A 139 -17.67 6.27 -17.95
N PHE A 140 -17.82 6.44 -19.24
CA PHE A 140 -17.86 5.38 -20.25
C PHE A 140 -16.57 4.55 -20.33
N SER A 141 -15.44 5.04 -19.81
CA SER A 141 -14.18 4.27 -19.73
C SER A 141 -14.04 3.44 -18.45
N GLY A 142 -14.96 3.58 -17.51
CA GLY A 142 -14.97 2.85 -16.25
C GLY A 142 -15.77 1.54 -16.31
N ASN A 143 -15.90 0.89 -15.16
CA ASN A 143 -16.70 -0.33 -14.99
C ASN A 143 -17.29 -0.37 -13.57
N ILE A 144 -18.27 -1.27 -13.36
CA ILE A 144 -18.97 -1.44 -12.07
C ILE A 144 -17.98 -1.68 -10.91
N LYS A 145 -16.94 -2.48 -11.13
CA LYS A 145 -15.94 -2.77 -10.10
C LYS A 145 -15.21 -1.50 -9.65
N GLN A 146 -14.90 -0.62 -10.59
CA GLN A 146 -14.27 0.67 -10.30
C GLN A 146 -15.24 1.59 -9.54
N ASP A 147 -16.49 1.69 -10.00
CA ASP A 147 -17.52 2.51 -9.35
C ASP A 147 -17.73 2.07 -7.89
N LEU A 148 -17.78 0.76 -7.63
CA LEU A 148 -17.88 0.21 -6.26
C LEU A 148 -16.66 0.54 -5.40
N ALA A 149 -15.47 0.48 -5.97
CA ALA A 149 -14.23 0.82 -5.25
C ALA A 149 -14.19 2.31 -4.89
N ASP A 150 -14.62 3.16 -5.79
CA ASP A 150 -14.63 4.61 -5.62
C ASP A 150 -15.75 5.06 -4.65
N ALA A 151 -16.94 4.47 -4.76
CA ALA A 151 -18.04 4.68 -3.81
C ALA A 151 -17.60 4.29 -2.38
N THR A 152 -16.98 3.12 -2.20
CA THR A 152 -16.44 2.69 -0.92
C THR A 152 -15.36 3.66 -0.42
N GLY A 153 -14.52 4.16 -1.30
CA GLY A 153 -13.48 5.13 -0.97
C GLY A 153 -14.05 6.43 -0.43
N ARG A 154 -15.12 6.95 -1.01
CA ARG A 154 -15.77 8.20 -0.60
C ARG A 154 -16.55 8.05 0.71
N VAL A 155 -17.47 7.10 0.76
CA VAL A 155 -18.29 6.83 1.97
C VAL A 155 -17.43 6.37 3.13
N GLY A 156 -16.49 5.47 2.88
CA GLY A 156 -15.58 4.97 3.90
C GLY A 156 -14.67 6.05 4.48
N ARG A 157 -14.23 7.04 3.68
CA ARG A 157 -13.46 8.16 4.23
C ARG A 157 -14.29 9.01 5.16
N ALA A 158 -15.51 9.38 4.79
CA ALA A 158 -16.40 10.15 5.65
C ALA A 158 -16.65 9.42 6.99
N LYS A 159 -16.83 8.11 6.94
CA LYS A 159 -17.11 7.27 8.11
C LYS A 159 -15.88 6.99 8.96
N TYR A 160 -14.84 6.41 8.36
CA TYR A 160 -13.69 5.87 9.11
C TYR A 160 -12.66 6.93 9.47
N PHE A 161 -12.55 8.03 8.73
CA PHE A 161 -11.61 9.11 8.99
C PHE A 161 -12.18 10.21 9.90
N ALA A 162 -13.42 10.09 10.38
CA ALA A 162 -14.08 11.12 11.17
C ALA A 162 -13.22 11.58 12.36
N GLU A 163 -12.73 10.64 13.18
CA GLU A 163 -11.87 10.95 14.33
C GLU A 163 -10.55 11.66 13.92
N PHE A 164 -9.89 11.17 12.86
CA PHE A 164 -8.69 11.81 12.34
C PHE A 164 -8.98 13.22 11.84
N ILE A 165 -10.09 13.41 11.12
CA ILE A 165 -10.49 14.70 10.55
C ILE A 165 -10.78 15.70 11.67
N GLU A 166 -11.57 15.29 12.67
CA GLU A 166 -11.90 16.14 13.82
C GLU A 166 -10.63 16.57 14.58
N ASN A 167 -9.77 15.62 14.92
CA ASN A 167 -8.52 15.90 15.59
C ASN A 167 -7.59 16.80 14.76
N ALA A 168 -7.50 16.57 13.45
CA ALA A 168 -6.71 17.38 12.56
C ALA A 168 -7.26 18.81 12.44
N ASP A 169 -8.57 19.01 12.43
CA ASP A 169 -9.19 20.34 12.35
C ASP A 169 -8.99 21.14 13.63
N ILE A 170 -8.99 20.47 14.78
CA ILE A 170 -8.68 21.11 16.08
C ILE A 170 -7.18 21.49 16.14
N ILE A 171 -6.28 20.53 15.85
CA ILE A 171 -4.84 20.74 15.95
C ILE A 171 -4.34 21.77 14.95
N PHE A 172 -4.83 21.70 13.72
CA PHE A 172 -4.46 22.59 12.62
C PHE A 172 -5.54 23.63 12.34
N SER A 173 -6.12 24.19 13.42
CA SER A 173 -7.07 25.31 13.30
C SER A 173 -6.43 26.52 12.61
N PRO A 174 -7.22 27.44 12.03
CA PRO A 174 -6.67 28.64 11.37
C PRO A 174 -5.68 29.43 12.23
N GLU A 175 -5.93 29.52 13.54
CA GLU A 175 -5.02 30.17 14.47
C GLU A 175 -3.66 29.45 14.56
N ASN A 176 -3.68 28.13 14.70
CA ASN A 176 -2.47 27.31 14.78
C ASN A 176 -1.72 27.29 13.44
N ILE A 177 -2.44 27.26 12.32
CA ILE A 177 -1.83 27.38 10.98
C ILE A 177 -1.08 28.71 10.82
N ASN A 178 -1.61 29.82 11.35
CA ASN A 178 -0.90 31.11 11.33
C ASN A 178 0.37 31.08 12.18
N LYS A 179 0.35 30.41 13.34
CA LYS A 179 1.57 30.21 14.18
C LYS A 179 2.60 29.34 13.44
N ILE A 180 2.14 28.28 12.78
CA ILE A 180 3.00 27.40 11.97
C ILE A 180 3.61 28.18 10.80
N ARG A 181 2.82 29.00 10.12
CA ARG A 181 3.30 29.86 9.03
C ARG A 181 4.38 30.82 9.50
N ALA A 182 4.19 31.46 10.65
CA ALA A 182 5.19 32.33 11.22
C ALA A 182 6.51 31.63 11.60
N ALA A 183 6.43 30.35 12.02
CA ALA A 183 7.60 29.56 12.43
C ALA A 183 8.32 28.84 11.28
N PHE A 184 7.58 28.35 10.28
CA PHE A 184 8.10 27.46 9.24
C PHE A 184 7.93 27.99 7.81
N GLY A 185 7.20 29.10 7.61
CA GLY A 185 6.96 29.72 6.32
C GLY A 185 5.80 29.14 5.52
N ASP A 186 5.44 29.83 4.43
CA ASP A 186 4.27 29.49 3.60
C ASP A 186 4.38 28.13 2.92
N ASN A 187 5.54 27.79 2.38
CA ASN A 187 5.76 26.51 1.68
C ASN A 187 5.50 25.29 2.59
N PHE A 188 5.83 25.43 3.89
CA PHE A 188 5.55 24.36 4.85
C PHE A 188 4.07 24.23 5.11
N VAL A 189 3.36 25.34 5.27
CA VAL A 189 1.91 25.37 5.48
C VAL A 189 1.18 24.81 4.25
N GLU A 190 1.59 25.19 3.06
CA GLU A 190 1.02 24.67 1.81
C GLU A 190 1.19 23.14 1.73
N ALA A 191 2.39 22.61 1.99
CA ALA A 191 2.65 21.18 2.01
C ALA A 191 1.79 20.44 3.06
N LEU A 192 1.66 21.01 4.26
CA LEU A 192 0.81 20.46 5.32
C LEU A 192 -0.66 20.43 4.89
N GLN A 193 -1.17 21.54 4.35
CA GLN A 193 -2.55 21.64 3.89
C GLN A 193 -2.86 20.69 2.74
N ASP A 194 -1.93 20.54 1.79
CA ASP A 194 -2.07 19.61 0.68
C ASP A 194 -2.11 18.15 1.15
N MET A 195 -1.28 17.79 2.15
CA MET A 195 -1.30 16.46 2.73
C MET A 195 -2.58 16.19 3.53
N LEU A 196 -3.03 17.16 4.34
CA LEU A 196 -4.30 17.05 5.07
C LEU A 196 -5.48 16.91 4.11
N TYR A 197 -5.54 17.75 3.07
CA TYR A 197 -6.57 17.66 2.04
C TYR A 197 -6.59 16.30 1.37
N ALA A 198 -5.44 15.84 0.87
CA ALA A 198 -5.34 14.56 0.19
C ALA A 198 -5.66 13.37 1.11
N THR A 199 -5.31 13.45 2.38
CA THR A 199 -5.64 12.41 3.37
C THR A 199 -7.14 12.38 3.64
N LYS A 200 -7.77 13.55 3.81
CA LYS A 200 -9.22 13.68 4.06
C LYS A 200 -10.07 13.25 2.86
N THR A 201 -9.67 13.64 1.65
CA THR A 201 -10.49 13.44 0.44
C THR A 201 -10.10 12.22 -0.38
N GLY A 202 -8.84 11.74 -0.27
CA GLY A 202 -8.28 10.72 -1.13
C GLY A 202 -7.81 11.23 -2.50
N THR A 203 -7.97 12.53 -2.76
CA THR A 203 -7.59 13.19 -4.02
C THR A 203 -6.53 14.25 -3.76
N SER A 204 -5.68 14.53 -4.76
CA SER A 204 -4.74 15.65 -4.67
C SER A 204 -5.48 16.97 -4.88
N ARG A 205 -5.04 18.03 -4.18
CA ARG A 205 -5.47 19.39 -4.53
C ARG A 205 -5.05 19.66 -5.98
N THR A 206 -6.01 19.83 -6.85
CA THR A 206 -5.76 20.25 -8.23
C THR A 206 -5.39 21.72 -8.22
N THR A 207 -4.12 22.03 -8.21
CA THR A 207 -3.64 23.35 -8.61
C THR A 207 -3.84 23.45 -10.13
N GLY A 208 -4.96 23.91 -10.54
CA GLY A 208 -5.40 24.58 -11.76
C GLY A 208 -4.69 24.37 -13.10
N LYS A 209 -3.95 23.30 -13.35
CA LYS A 209 -3.22 23.12 -14.60
C LYS A 209 -3.65 21.86 -15.35
N SER A 210 -4.40 22.14 -16.42
CA SER A 210 -4.57 21.29 -17.62
C SER A 210 -4.98 19.84 -17.40
N ARG A 211 -6.28 19.60 -17.51
CA ARG A 211 -6.95 18.28 -17.57
C ARG A 211 -6.27 17.32 -18.59
N ILE A 212 -5.77 17.87 -19.70
CA ILE A 212 -5.05 17.13 -20.76
C ILE A 212 -3.71 16.58 -20.25
N VAL A 213 -2.96 17.37 -19.47
CA VAL A 213 -1.68 16.95 -18.91
C VAL A 213 -1.87 15.84 -17.87
N ASN A 214 -2.92 15.92 -17.04
CA ASN A 214 -3.24 14.87 -16.08
C ASN A 214 -3.67 13.57 -16.76
N ALA A 215 -4.53 13.62 -17.78
CA ALA A 215 -4.95 12.44 -18.53
C ALA A 215 -3.77 11.78 -19.29
N TRP A 216 -2.86 12.58 -19.86
CA TRP A 216 -1.66 12.08 -20.52
C TRP A 216 -0.67 11.44 -19.52
N LEU A 217 -0.52 12.02 -18.34
CA LEU A 217 0.30 11.48 -17.26
C LEU A 217 -0.28 10.19 -16.66
N ASP A 218 -1.58 10.11 -16.51
CA ASP A 218 -2.26 8.89 -16.06
C ASP A 218 -2.12 7.77 -17.09
N TYR A 219 -2.15 8.09 -18.40
CA TYR A 219 -1.85 7.15 -19.49
C TYR A 219 -0.41 6.66 -19.43
N ILE A 220 0.58 7.56 -19.27
CA ILE A 220 2.00 7.18 -19.15
C ILE A 220 2.23 6.33 -17.91
N ASN A 221 1.69 6.73 -16.76
CA ASN A 221 1.81 5.97 -15.51
C ASN A 221 1.17 4.58 -15.63
N GLY A 222 0.03 4.48 -16.28
CA GLY A 222 -0.63 3.21 -16.59
C GLY A 222 0.22 2.32 -17.51
N SER A 223 0.83 2.91 -18.55
CA SER A 223 1.69 2.19 -19.50
C SER A 223 3.00 1.74 -18.86
N ILE A 224 3.63 2.58 -18.02
CA ILE A 224 4.85 2.25 -17.28
C ILE A 224 4.54 1.13 -16.26
N ALA A 225 3.44 1.25 -15.51
CA ALA A 225 3.00 0.23 -14.57
C ALA A 225 2.75 -1.11 -15.29
N ALA A 226 2.04 -1.10 -16.42
CA ALA A 226 1.80 -2.31 -17.22
C ALA A 226 3.11 -2.94 -17.72
N THR A 227 4.07 -2.15 -18.18
CA THR A 227 5.38 -2.64 -18.65
C THR A 227 6.20 -3.24 -17.49
N MET A 228 6.17 -2.62 -16.32
CA MET A 228 6.86 -3.15 -15.13
C MET A 228 6.20 -4.43 -14.60
N PHE A 229 4.87 -4.49 -14.63
CA PHE A 229 4.12 -5.65 -14.11
C PHE A 229 4.24 -6.90 -15.01
N ILE A 230 4.55 -6.75 -16.28
CA ILE A 230 4.73 -7.88 -17.21
C ILE A 230 6.14 -8.49 -17.09
N ASN A 231 7.09 -7.81 -16.48
CA ASN A 231 8.47 -8.23 -16.43
C ASN A 231 8.76 -9.13 -15.20
N VAL A 232 9.01 -10.42 -15.44
CA VAL A 232 9.41 -11.41 -14.42
C VAL A 232 10.64 -10.95 -13.62
N ARG A 233 11.55 -10.22 -14.25
CA ARG A 233 12.73 -9.63 -13.60
C ARG A 233 12.33 -8.64 -12.50
N SER A 234 11.34 -7.78 -12.76
CA SER A 234 10.80 -6.86 -11.75
C SER A 234 10.15 -7.60 -10.58
N ALA A 235 9.43 -8.70 -10.86
CA ALA A 235 8.81 -9.53 -9.83
C ALA A 235 9.87 -10.16 -8.90
N VAL A 236 10.98 -10.64 -9.47
CA VAL A 236 12.11 -11.17 -8.72
C VAL A 236 12.77 -10.07 -7.87
N LEU A 237 12.99 -8.88 -8.42
CA LEU A 237 13.56 -7.76 -7.68
C LEU A 237 12.66 -7.30 -6.53
N GLN A 238 11.35 -7.36 -6.68
CA GLN A 238 10.41 -7.03 -5.61
C GLN A 238 10.51 -8.00 -4.42
N THR A 239 10.80 -9.30 -4.65
CA THR A 239 11.02 -10.25 -3.54
C THR A 239 12.21 -9.89 -2.67
N LEU A 240 13.18 -9.15 -3.18
CA LEU A 240 14.31 -8.68 -2.39
C LEU A 240 13.93 -7.61 -1.37
N SER A 241 12.79 -6.96 -1.52
CA SER A 241 12.28 -5.96 -0.56
C SER A 241 11.96 -6.55 0.84
N THR A 242 11.99 -7.88 0.97
CA THR A 242 11.93 -8.61 2.25
C THR A 242 12.93 -8.08 3.29
N VAL A 243 14.10 -7.61 2.85
CA VAL A 243 15.14 -7.05 3.74
C VAL A 243 14.69 -5.76 4.45
N ASN A 244 13.67 -5.07 3.93
CA ASN A 244 13.16 -3.83 4.51
C ASN A 244 12.58 -4.01 5.93
N PHE A 245 12.22 -5.21 6.30
CA PHE A 245 11.69 -5.55 7.62
C PHE A 245 12.75 -5.89 8.65
N ILE A 246 14.03 -5.95 8.25
CA ILE A 246 15.13 -6.22 9.18
C ILE A 246 15.48 -4.92 9.92
N ASN A 247 15.59 -5.01 11.24
CA ASN A 247 16.07 -3.93 12.09
C ASN A 247 17.00 -4.50 13.18
N PHE A 248 17.74 -3.64 13.85
CA PHE A 248 18.71 -4.08 14.86
C PHE A 248 18.05 -4.50 16.18
N ALA A 249 16.87 -4.01 16.47
CA ALA A 249 16.29 -4.07 17.79
C ALA A 249 15.53 -5.39 18.07
N ASP A 250 14.46 -5.60 17.34
CA ASP A 250 13.56 -6.74 17.56
C ASP A 250 13.49 -7.71 16.38
N ASN A 251 14.00 -7.34 15.23
CA ASN A 251 14.07 -8.20 14.04
C ASN A 251 15.43 -8.09 13.32
N ASN A 252 16.54 -8.22 14.05
CA ASN A 252 17.85 -8.31 13.41
C ASN A 252 18.01 -9.63 12.63
N ILE A 253 19.06 -9.74 11.84
CA ILE A 253 19.30 -10.89 10.95
C ILE A 253 19.25 -12.22 11.73
N PHE A 254 19.77 -12.27 12.96
CA PHE A 254 19.75 -13.49 13.78
C PHE A 254 18.35 -13.83 14.26
N LYS A 255 17.59 -12.85 14.73
CA LYS A 255 16.21 -13.04 15.15
C LYS A 255 15.28 -13.37 13.97
N ALA A 256 15.49 -12.73 12.82
CA ALA A 256 14.77 -13.07 11.61
C ALA A 256 15.06 -14.51 11.16
N ALA A 257 16.32 -14.93 11.20
CA ALA A 257 16.72 -16.31 10.92
C ALA A 257 16.11 -17.31 11.91
N ALA A 258 16.09 -16.99 13.21
CA ALA A 258 15.45 -17.82 14.22
C ALA A 258 13.94 -17.94 14.03
N ALA A 259 13.25 -16.84 13.70
CA ALA A 259 11.82 -16.87 13.36
C ALA A 259 11.56 -17.72 12.10
N PHE A 260 12.41 -17.61 11.08
CA PHE A 260 12.31 -18.43 9.88
C PHE A 260 12.60 -19.91 10.16
N ALA A 261 13.51 -20.24 11.07
CA ALA A 261 13.81 -21.63 11.45
C ALA A 261 12.58 -22.34 12.05
N ASN A 262 11.69 -21.63 12.71
CA ASN A 262 10.39 -22.16 13.13
C ASN A 262 9.40 -22.20 11.96
N GLN A 263 9.63 -23.09 11.00
CA GLN A 263 8.92 -23.15 9.72
C GLN A 263 7.38 -23.20 9.87
N LYS A 264 6.87 -23.94 10.84
CA LYS A 264 5.41 -24.06 11.05
C LYS A 264 4.80 -22.72 11.42
N GLN A 265 5.38 -22.01 12.39
CA GLN A 265 4.89 -20.72 12.84
C GLN A 265 5.11 -19.67 11.77
N PHE A 266 6.29 -19.66 11.14
CA PHE A 266 6.62 -18.70 10.08
C PHE A 266 5.61 -18.72 8.93
N TRP A 267 5.29 -19.91 8.41
CA TRP A 267 4.32 -20.02 7.30
C TRP A 267 2.88 -19.78 7.73
N SER A 268 2.56 -20.00 9.01
CA SER A 268 1.27 -19.56 9.57
C SER A 268 1.17 -18.02 9.59
N ASP A 269 2.20 -17.35 10.09
CA ASP A 269 2.25 -15.88 10.10
C ASP A 269 2.26 -15.31 8.67
N PHE A 270 3.02 -15.94 7.77
CA PHE A 270 3.02 -15.58 6.34
C PHE A 270 1.62 -15.66 5.73
N ALA A 271 0.92 -16.78 5.92
CA ALA A 271 -0.43 -16.95 5.38
C ALA A 271 -1.41 -15.92 5.97
N MET A 272 -1.33 -15.65 7.27
CA MET A 272 -2.14 -14.64 7.93
C MET A 272 -1.89 -13.24 7.35
N LEU A 273 -0.63 -12.83 7.22
CA LEU A 273 -0.28 -11.53 6.64
C LEU A 273 -0.66 -11.46 5.15
N PHE A 274 -0.36 -12.50 4.38
CA PHE A 274 -0.68 -12.57 2.96
C PHE A 274 -2.19 -12.51 2.71
N ASN A 275 -3.01 -13.11 3.57
CA ASN A 275 -4.47 -13.09 3.51
C ASN A 275 -5.09 -11.83 4.10
N SER A 276 -4.31 -10.95 4.72
CA SER A 276 -4.82 -9.70 5.27
C SER A 276 -5.48 -8.83 4.20
N ASP A 277 -6.48 -8.05 4.59
CA ASP A 277 -7.16 -7.11 3.71
C ASP A 277 -6.19 -6.09 3.13
N TYR A 278 -5.18 -5.72 3.90
CA TYR A 278 -4.09 -4.85 3.47
C TYR A 278 -3.34 -5.40 2.25
N LEU A 279 -2.86 -6.66 2.30
CA LEU A 279 -2.13 -7.24 1.18
C LEU A 279 -3.05 -7.71 0.04
N LYS A 280 -4.31 -8.05 0.32
CA LYS A 280 -5.32 -8.31 -0.72
C LYS A 280 -5.57 -7.07 -1.57
N GLN A 281 -5.63 -5.89 -0.98
CA GLN A 281 -5.75 -4.62 -1.72
C GLN A 281 -4.55 -4.39 -2.64
N ARG A 282 -3.34 -4.65 -2.17
CA ARG A 282 -2.12 -4.52 -2.98
C ARG A 282 -2.07 -5.49 -4.16
N ARG A 283 -2.73 -6.65 -4.06
CA ARG A 283 -2.86 -7.64 -5.14
C ARG A 283 -3.99 -7.36 -6.13
N ALA A 284 -4.54 -6.17 -6.17
CA ALA A 284 -5.68 -5.82 -7.01
C ALA A 284 -6.91 -6.75 -6.81
N GLY A 285 -7.15 -7.15 -5.56
CA GLY A 285 -8.31 -7.96 -5.18
C GLY A 285 -8.26 -9.42 -5.64
N ALA A 286 -7.09 -10.01 -5.89
CA ALA A 286 -6.95 -11.44 -6.11
C ALA A 286 -7.43 -12.22 -4.88
N ALA A 287 -8.48 -13.06 -5.09
CA ALA A 287 -9.39 -13.50 -4.03
C ALA A 287 -9.00 -14.75 -3.29
N PHE A 288 -7.87 -15.32 -3.62
CA PHE A 288 -7.54 -16.61 -3.01
C PHE A 288 -6.90 -16.40 -1.64
N ASP A 289 -7.49 -16.99 -0.62
CA ASP A 289 -6.87 -17.13 0.68
C ASP A 289 -5.92 -18.33 0.68
N LEU A 290 -4.73 -18.13 1.23
CA LEU A 290 -3.77 -19.20 1.43
C LEU A 290 -4.15 -19.97 2.68
N ASN A 291 -4.18 -21.30 2.55
CA ASN A 291 -4.25 -22.16 3.72
C ASN A 291 -2.85 -22.32 4.31
N ALA A 292 -2.68 -21.91 5.56
CA ALA A 292 -1.40 -21.95 6.28
C ALA A 292 -0.81 -23.38 6.35
N SER A 293 -1.64 -24.41 6.53
CA SER A 293 -1.19 -25.80 6.59
C SER A 293 -0.77 -26.32 5.22
N GLU A 294 -1.46 -25.92 4.13
CA GLU A 294 -1.09 -26.33 2.79
C GLU A 294 0.26 -25.74 2.35
N ILE A 295 0.47 -24.44 2.58
CA ILE A 295 1.77 -23.82 2.25
C ILE A 295 2.89 -24.38 3.13
N ALA A 296 2.65 -24.58 4.41
CA ALA A 296 3.64 -25.20 5.31
C ALA A 296 4.01 -26.62 4.83
N ASN A 297 3.03 -27.42 4.39
CA ASN A 297 3.27 -28.75 3.83
C ASN A 297 4.02 -28.70 2.49
N ALA A 298 3.69 -27.74 1.63
CA ALA A 298 4.37 -27.58 0.33
C ALA A 298 5.87 -27.25 0.51
N VAL A 299 6.21 -26.47 1.53
CA VAL A 299 7.60 -26.04 1.79
C VAL A 299 8.39 -27.02 2.65
N SER A 300 7.73 -27.78 3.55
CA SER A 300 8.41 -28.68 4.51
C SER A 300 9.26 -29.76 3.87
N LYS A 301 8.92 -30.18 2.65
CA LYS A 301 9.62 -31.21 1.90
C LYS A 301 10.71 -30.68 0.97
N SER A 302 10.88 -29.38 0.90
CA SER A 302 11.78 -28.73 -0.05
C SER A 302 13.08 -28.29 0.61
N LYS A 303 14.19 -28.50 -0.08
CA LYS A 303 15.50 -27.92 0.32
C LYS A 303 15.53 -26.40 0.18
N ASN A 304 14.61 -25.82 -0.62
CA ASN A 304 14.47 -24.38 -0.80
C ASN A 304 13.01 -23.96 -0.51
N PRO A 305 12.67 -23.63 0.75
CA PRO A 305 11.31 -23.30 1.16
C PRO A 305 10.70 -22.14 0.39
N VAL A 306 11.49 -21.10 0.09
CA VAL A 306 11.00 -19.91 -0.64
C VAL A 306 10.59 -20.27 -2.07
N ARG A 307 11.42 -21.04 -2.79
CA ARG A 307 11.10 -21.50 -4.13
C ARG A 307 9.87 -22.41 -4.14
N ALA A 308 9.75 -23.28 -3.16
CA ALA A 308 8.58 -24.17 -3.01
C ALA A 308 7.30 -23.36 -2.76
N ALA A 309 7.36 -22.31 -1.93
CA ALA A 309 6.23 -21.42 -1.68
C ALA A 309 5.80 -20.66 -2.95
N ILE A 310 6.75 -20.12 -3.72
CA ILE A 310 6.46 -19.47 -5.01
C ILE A 310 5.82 -20.46 -5.98
N SER A 311 6.39 -21.66 -6.13
CA SER A 311 5.84 -22.70 -7.00
C SER A 311 4.42 -23.10 -6.59
N TYR A 312 4.16 -23.22 -5.30
CA TYR A 312 2.82 -23.50 -4.76
C TYR A 312 1.82 -22.39 -5.12
N LEU A 313 2.21 -21.12 -4.98
CA LEU A 313 1.35 -19.99 -5.35
C LEU A 313 1.01 -19.97 -6.86
N LEU A 314 2.01 -20.23 -7.70
CA LEU A 314 1.82 -20.32 -9.14
C LEU A 314 0.88 -21.47 -9.52
N GLN A 315 1.00 -22.63 -8.87
CA GLN A 315 0.08 -23.77 -9.07
C GLN A 315 -1.35 -23.46 -8.63
N LYS A 316 -1.54 -22.60 -7.63
CA LYS A 316 -2.87 -22.11 -7.21
C LYS A 316 -3.44 -21.03 -8.14
N GLY A 317 -2.76 -20.69 -9.24
CA GLY A 317 -3.23 -19.76 -10.26
C GLY A 317 -2.95 -18.29 -9.99
N PHE A 318 -2.04 -17.98 -9.06
CA PHE A 318 -1.57 -16.61 -8.88
C PHE A 318 -0.62 -16.21 -10.01
N LEU A 319 -0.84 -15.05 -10.60
CA LEU A 319 0.09 -14.49 -11.59
C LEU A 319 1.33 -13.93 -10.89
N PRO A 320 2.55 -14.16 -11.41
CA PRO A 320 3.81 -13.69 -10.80
C PRO A 320 3.81 -12.20 -10.46
N THR A 321 3.25 -11.40 -11.34
CA THR A 321 3.18 -9.94 -11.22
C THR A 321 2.21 -9.47 -10.13
N GLN A 322 1.18 -10.26 -9.81
CA GLN A 322 0.19 -9.94 -8.79
C GLN A 322 0.67 -10.30 -7.39
N ILE A 323 1.53 -11.31 -7.28
CA ILE A 323 1.95 -11.84 -5.99
C ILE A 323 3.30 -11.32 -5.52
N ALA A 324 4.19 -10.89 -6.43
CA ALA A 324 5.58 -10.57 -6.10
C ALA A 324 5.70 -9.56 -4.96
N ASP A 325 4.99 -8.44 -5.03
CA ASP A 325 5.00 -7.40 -4.00
C ASP A 325 4.41 -7.92 -2.68
N SER A 326 3.21 -8.50 -2.72
CA SER A 326 2.54 -9.04 -1.53
C SER A 326 3.29 -10.21 -0.91
N PHE A 327 3.94 -11.05 -1.75
CA PHE A 327 4.78 -12.16 -1.31
C PHE A 327 6.00 -11.64 -0.56
N ALA A 328 6.71 -10.66 -1.11
CA ALA A 328 7.89 -10.08 -0.50
C ALA A 328 7.57 -9.40 0.83
N ILE A 329 6.47 -8.64 0.87
CA ILE A 329 6.01 -7.97 2.09
C ILE A 329 5.61 -9.01 3.16
N ALA A 330 4.85 -10.03 2.79
CA ALA A 330 4.45 -11.08 3.75
C ALA A 330 5.65 -11.89 4.22
N LEU A 331 6.60 -12.22 3.33
CA LEU A 331 7.79 -13.01 3.66
C LEU A 331 8.70 -12.29 4.67
N GLY A 332 9.05 -11.04 4.39
CA GLY A 332 9.86 -10.23 5.31
C GLY A 332 9.10 -9.85 6.57
N GLY A 333 7.83 -9.48 6.39
CA GLY A 333 6.95 -9.10 7.47
C GLY A 333 6.67 -10.20 8.49
N SER A 334 6.69 -11.48 8.10
CA SER A 334 6.40 -12.61 9.00
C SER A 334 7.38 -12.69 10.16
N SER A 335 8.68 -12.59 9.91
CA SER A 335 9.69 -12.59 10.97
C SER A 335 9.58 -11.38 11.88
N MET A 336 9.39 -10.20 11.28
CA MET A 336 9.21 -8.95 12.02
C MET A 336 7.94 -8.98 12.87
N TYR A 337 6.81 -9.40 12.30
CA TYR A 337 5.55 -9.53 13.01
C TYR A 337 5.69 -10.44 14.25
N ARG A 338 6.26 -11.65 14.06
CA ARG A 338 6.47 -12.61 15.17
C ARG A 338 7.34 -12.02 16.27
N ASN A 339 8.48 -11.46 15.92
CA ASN A 339 9.39 -10.87 16.89
C ASN A 339 8.78 -9.64 17.60
N ARG A 340 7.92 -8.89 16.90
CA ARG A 340 7.19 -7.76 17.48
C ARG A 340 6.11 -8.23 18.45
N VAL A 341 5.37 -9.31 18.15
CA VAL A 341 4.42 -9.93 19.06
C VAL A 341 5.12 -10.34 20.36
N GLU A 342 6.27 -11.03 20.26
CA GLU A 342 7.04 -11.44 21.44
C GLU A 342 7.54 -10.23 22.25
N THR A 343 7.98 -9.17 21.59
CA THR A 343 8.39 -7.93 22.23
C THR A 343 7.24 -7.31 23.02
N TYR A 344 6.05 -7.23 22.45
CA TYR A 344 4.88 -6.67 23.14
C TYR A 344 4.38 -7.57 24.27
N LYS A 345 4.41 -8.89 24.11
CA LYS A 345 4.13 -9.81 25.21
C LYS A 345 5.10 -9.65 26.37
N SER A 346 6.39 -9.49 26.10
CA SER A 346 7.39 -9.22 27.13
C SER A 346 7.18 -7.89 27.86
N GLN A 347 6.41 -6.97 27.27
CA GLN A 347 5.99 -5.71 27.89
C GLN A 347 4.68 -5.81 28.66
N GLY A 348 4.08 -7.00 28.76
CA GLY A 348 2.88 -7.27 29.54
C GLY A 348 1.55 -7.13 28.78
N LEU A 349 1.57 -7.02 27.46
CA LEU A 349 0.35 -7.02 26.66
C LEU A 349 -0.22 -8.45 26.55
N SER A 350 -1.54 -8.55 26.49
CA SER A 350 -2.22 -9.81 26.18
C SER A 350 -1.86 -10.27 24.75
N GLN A 351 -2.03 -11.56 24.45
CA GLN A 351 -1.75 -12.12 23.13
C GLN A 351 -2.47 -11.34 22.02
N LYS A 352 -3.76 -11.07 22.18
CA LYS A 352 -4.57 -10.37 21.17
C LYS A 352 -4.14 -8.91 20.98
N GLU A 353 -3.82 -8.20 22.06
CA GLU A 353 -3.32 -6.82 21.97
C GLU A 353 -1.94 -6.77 21.32
N ALA A 354 -1.06 -7.72 21.66
CA ALA A 354 0.27 -7.83 21.07
C ALA A 354 0.18 -8.11 19.56
N GLU A 355 -0.69 -9.03 19.14
CA GLU A 355 -0.94 -9.35 17.73
C GLU A 355 -1.50 -8.15 16.95
N THR A 356 -2.50 -7.47 17.50
CA THR A 356 -3.08 -6.28 16.86
C THR A 356 -2.03 -5.19 16.68
N LYS A 357 -1.27 -4.91 17.72
CA LYS A 357 -0.25 -3.87 17.69
C LYS A 357 0.93 -4.22 16.78
N ALA A 358 1.34 -5.48 16.76
CA ALA A 358 2.36 -5.96 15.84
C ALA A 358 1.90 -5.88 14.39
N PHE A 359 0.62 -6.11 14.11
CA PHE A 359 0.05 -5.95 12.78
C PHE A 359 -0.02 -4.48 12.35
N ASP A 360 -0.37 -3.56 13.25
CA ASP A 360 -0.34 -2.12 12.98
C ASP A 360 1.10 -1.65 12.65
N ASP A 361 2.09 -2.11 13.41
CA ASP A 361 3.51 -1.83 13.14
C ASP A 361 3.97 -2.43 11.81
N PHE A 362 3.53 -3.65 11.48
CA PHE A 362 3.80 -4.28 10.20
C PHE A 362 3.26 -3.44 9.04
N GLN A 363 2.02 -2.98 9.11
CA GLN A 363 1.44 -2.12 8.09
C GLN A 363 2.21 -0.80 7.96
N GLU A 364 2.55 -0.16 9.07
CA GLU A 364 3.28 1.12 9.05
C GLU A 364 4.68 0.96 8.44
N ILE A 365 5.39 -0.11 8.79
CA ILE A 365 6.71 -0.40 8.21
C ILE A 365 6.59 -0.73 6.73
N ALA A 366 5.62 -1.55 6.33
CA ALA A 366 5.38 -1.87 4.93
C ALA A 366 5.08 -0.61 4.11
N GLU A 367 4.22 0.28 4.60
CA GLU A 367 3.90 1.54 3.92
C GLU A 367 5.06 2.55 3.92
N SER A 368 5.96 2.47 4.88
CA SER A 368 7.10 3.37 5.00
C SER A 368 8.32 2.90 4.21
N THR A 369 8.45 1.61 3.93
CA THR A 369 9.63 1.00 3.30
C THR A 369 9.36 0.43 1.91
N GLN A 370 8.09 0.21 1.57
CA GLN A 370 7.66 -0.25 0.25
C GLN A 370 7.04 0.92 -0.54
N GLN A 371 6.90 0.74 -1.83
CA GLN A 371 6.21 1.74 -2.65
C GLN A 371 4.74 1.85 -2.23
N SER A 372 4.33 2.99 -1.72
CA SER A 372 2.97 3.27 -1.28
C SER A 372 2.32 4.36 -2.11
N ALA A 373 1.06 4.17 -2.45
CA ALA A 373 0.21 5.17 -3.09
C ALA A 373 -0.66 5.95 -2.07
N ARG A 374 -0.50 5.70 -0.78
CA ARG A 374 -1.27 6.41 0.27
C ARG A 374 -0.98 7.91 0.23
N PRO A 375 -2.00 8.75 0.28
CA PRO A 375 -1.83 10.20 0.22
C PRO A 375 -0.95 10.80 1.33
N ASP A 376 -0.91 10.18 2.52
CA ASP A 376 -0.08 10.61 3.64
C ASP A 376 1.40 10.19 3.51
N LYS A 377 1.72 9.30 2.56
CA LYS A 377 3.08 8.81 2.29
C LYS A 377 3.72 9.44 1.04
N LEU A 378 2.95 10.16 0.23
CA LEU A 378 3.45 10.84 -0.97
C LEU A 378 3.88 12.27 -0.66
N SER A 379 5.01 12.71 -1.19
CA SER A 379 5.46 14.08 -1.09
C SER A 379 4.65 15.04 -1.97
N GLN A 380 4.66 16.33 -1.63
CA GLN A 380 4.06 17.36 -2.49
C GLN A 380 4.66 17.34 -3.90
N GLN A 381 5.96 17.13 -4.01
CA GLN A 381 6.65 17.04 -5.29
C GLN A 381 6.17 15.84 -6.12
N GLN A 382 5.96 14.67 -5.49
CA GLN A 382 5.43 13.48 -6.15
C GLN A 382 3.96 13.62 -6.56
N ARG A 383 3.22 14.57 -6.01
CA ARG A 383 1.83 14.87 -6.39
C ARG A 383 1.73 15.78 -7.61
N SER A 384 2.76 16.58 -7.86
CA SER A 384 2.79 17.45 -9.05
C SER A 384 2.88 16.60 -10.33
N PRO A 385 2.32 17.06 -11.46
CA PRO A 385 2.38 16.31 -12.72
C PRO A 385 3.81 15.95 -13.16
N LEU A 386 4.75 16.90 -13.11
CA LEU A 386 6.15 16.65 -13.41
C LEU A 386 6.82 15.74 -12.39
N GLY A 387 6.50 15.92 -11.10
CA GLY A 387 7.01 15.08 -10.04
C GLY A 387 6.58 13.62 -10.17
N ARG A 388 5.34 13.35 -10.60
CA ARG A 388 4.87 11.99 -10.88
C ARG A 388 5.72 11.31 -11.94
N MET A 389 6.08 12.01 -12.99
CA MET A 389 6.87 11.47 -14.09
C MET A 389 8.33 11.23 -13.69
N ILE A 390 8.97 12.20 -13.03
CA ILE A 390 10.40 12.14 -12.68
C ILE A 390 10.63 11.27 -11.46
N LEU A 391 9.73 11.32 -10.46
CA LEU A 391 9.90 10.68 -9.15
C LEU A 391 9.12 9.38 -9.01
N ALA A 392 8.49 8.87 -10.07
CA ALA A 392 7.66 7.65 -10.02
C ALA A 392 8.41 6.45 -9.43
N PHE A 393 9.72 6.36 -9.64
CA PHE A 393 10.59 5.28 -9.18
C PHE A 393 11.43 5.64 -7.95
N GLN A 394 11.36 6.88 -7.46
CA GLN A 394 12.18 7.35 -6.33
C GLN A 394 11.43 7.36 -4.98
N ASN A 395 10.21 6.85 -4.96
CA ASN A 395 9.40 6.86 -3.73
C ASN A 395 10.08 6.10 -2.58
N VAL A 396 10.64 4.92 -2.85
CA VAL A 396 11.33 4.10 -1.85
C VAL A 396 12.57 4.80 -1.32
N THR A 397 13.39 5.38 -2.19
CA THR A 397 14.60 6.13 -1.81
C THR A 397 14.25 7.34 -0.95
N SER A 398 13.21 8.09 -1.31
CA SER A 398 12.71 9.21 -0.52
C SER A 398 12.23 8.76 0.88
N GLN A 399 11.58 7.61 0.95
CA GLN A 399 11.13 7.02 2.22
C GLN A 399 12.32 6.61 3.11
N TYR A 400 13.37 6.01 2.53
CA TYR A 400 14.59 5.70 3.29
C TYR A 400 15.27 6.94 3.82
N ALA A 401 15.39 7.99 3.01
CA ALA A 401 15.93 9.28 3.45
C ALA A 401 15.13 9.84 4.62
N ARG A 402 13.81 9.70 4.64
CA ARG A 402 12.95 10.09 5.77
C ARG A 402 13.19 9.27 7.03
N ILE A 403 13.32 7.95 6.90
CA ILE A 403 13.62 7.04 8.02
C ILE A 403 14.98 7.43 8.64
N ILE A 404 15.98 7.65 7.81
CA ILE A 404 17.33 8.10 8.24
C ILE A 404 17.23 9.43 8.96
N LYS A 405 16.58 10.43 8.35
CA LYS A 405 16.39 11.77 8.94
C LYS A 405 15.67 11.73 10.30
N LYS A 406 14.55 10.99 10.39
CA LYS A 406 13.81 10.83 11.66
C LYS A 406 14.69 10.19 12.72
N SER A 407 15.41 9.13 12.37
CA SER A 407 16.31 8.43 13.30
C SER A 407 17.46 9.31 13.78
N ALA A 408 18.06 10.09 12.88
CA ALA A 408 19.10 11.07 13.23
C ALA A 408 18.55 12.16 14.15
N LEU A 409 17.38 12.72 13.84
CA LEU A 409 16.73 13.73 14.68
C LEU A 409 16.37 13.19 16.08
N ASP A 410 15.96 11.93 16.20
CA ASP A 410 15.65 11.32 17.49
C ASP A 410 16.92 11.15 18.34
N ILE A 411 18.06 10.77 17.75
CA ILE A 411 19.35 10.70 18.46
C ILE A 411 19.78 12.11 18.91
N VAL A 412 19.85 13.07 17.99
CA VAL A 412 20.32 14.44 18.27
C VAL A 412 19.44 15.12 19.34
N ASN A 413 18.13 14.91 19.27
CA ASN A 413 17.19 15.50 20.21
C ASN A 413 16.94 14.64 21.44
N ARG A 414 17.67 13.53 21.65
CA ARG A 414 17.53 12.60 22.77
C ARG A 414 16.10 12.13 23.02
N ARG A 415 15.41 11.76 21.95
CA ARG A 415 14.05 11.22 21.99
C ARG A 415 14.09 9.71 22.09
N LYS A 416 13.19 9.13 22.88
CA LYS A 416 13.06 7.67 22.97
C LYS A 416 12.11 7.18 21.89
N THR A 417 12.58 6.37 20.97
CA THR A 417 11.77 5.76 19.91
C THR A 417 10.98 4.57 20.45
N PRO A 418 9.67 4.50 20.30
CA PRO A 418 8.90 3.31 20.68
C PRO A 418 9.43 2.04 19.98
N PRO A 419 9.39 0.86 20.61
CA PRO A 419 8.82 0.58 21.94
C PRO A 419 9.80 0.75 23.11
N TYR A 420 10.99 1.35 22.90
CA TYR A 420 12.07 1.37 23.89
C TYR A 420 11.87 2.42 24.96
N LYS A 421 11.94 1.98 26.22
CA LYS A 421 11.91 2.87 27.40
C LYS A 421 13.32 3.40 27.75
N SER A 422 14.37 2.68 27.35
CA SER A 422 15.78 3.06 27.59
C SER A 422 16.30 3.95 26.45
N GLN A 423 16.97 5.05 26.78
CA GLN A 423 17.59 5.96 25.80
C GLN A 423 18.65 5.21 24.98
N VAL A 424 19.51 4.43 25.65
CA VAL A 424 20.58 3.69 24.97
C VAL A 424 20.03 2.70 23.93
N LYS A 425 18.97 1.96 24.31
CA LYS A 425 18.32 1.01 23.36
C LYS A 425 17.66 1.75 22.20
N SER A 426 17.06 2.90 22.46
CA SER A 426 16.48 3.77 21.43
C SER A 426 17.55 4.29 20.47
N ASP A 427 18.65 4.82 20.99
CA ASP A 427 19.74 5.36 20.20
C ASP A 427 20.41 4.27 19.36
N MET A 428 20.62 3.08 19.92
CA MET A 428 21.12 1.92 19.18
C MET A 428 20.17 1.51 18.04
N SER A 429 18.86 1.49 18.30
CA SER A 429 17.85 1.21 17.26
C SER A 429 17.90 2.25 16.15
N ASN A 430 17.97 3.52 16.50
CA ASN A 430 18.03 4.61 15.52
C ASN A 430 19.34 4.60 14.73
N LEU A 431 20.48 4.40 15.38
CA LEU A 431 21.77 4.24 14.72
C LEU A 431 21.76 3.08 13.74
N SER A 432 21.17 1.94 14.14
CA SER A 432 21.06 0.77 13.27
C SER A 432 20.19 1.03 12.04
N LYS A 433 19.12 1.81 12.17
CA LYS A 433 18.30 2.22 11.01
C LYS A 433 19.11 3.11 10.05
N ILE A 434 19.87 4.05 10.58
CA ILE A 434 20.74 4.92 9.77
C ILE A 434 21.75 4.09 8.98
N LEU A 435 22.47 3.18 9.65
CA LEU A 435 23.46 2.33 9.02
C LEU A 435 22.82 1.35 8.02
N TYR A 436 21.67 0.77 8.39
CA TYR A 436 20.97 -0.20 7.56
C TYR A 436 20.44 0.44 6.27
N TYR A 437 19.59 1.45 6.39
CA TYR A 437 18.99 2.11 5.23
C TYR A 437 19.96 3.02 4.46
N GLY A 438 21.02 3.51 5.11
CA GLY A 438 22.05 4.33 4.47
C GLY A 438 23.14 3.56 3.74
N GLY A 439 23.32 2.26 4.04
CA GLY A 439 24.40 1.51 3.42
C GLY A 439 24.18 -0.01 3.36
N ILE A 440 23.99 -0.67 4.51
CA ILE A 440 23.98 -2.14 4.60
C ILE A 440 22.88 -2.75 3.71
N GLN A 441 21.71 -2.13 3.66
CA GLN A 441 20.61 -2.61 2.85
C GLN A 441 20.94 -2.61 1.36
N ASN A 442 21.62 -1.57 0.87
CA ASN A 442 22.00 -1.49 -0.54
C ASN A 442 23.00 -2.60 -0.89
N ILE A 443 23.94 -2.90 0.01
CA ILE A 443 24.91 -4.00 -0.16
C ILE A 443 24.17 -5.34 -0.20
N ILE A 444 23.26 -5.60 0.75
CA ILE A 444 22.48 -6.83 0.81
C ILE A 444 21.60 -6.95 -0.44
N PHE A 445 20.93 -5.87 -0.83
CA PHE A 445 20.05 -5.83 -1.99
C PHE A 445 20.82 -6.16 -3.27
N TYR A 446 21.98 -5.53 -3.49
CA TYR A 446 22.83 -5.79 -4.63
C TYR A 446 23.37 -7.23 -4.64
N GLY A 447 23.82 -7.72 -3.50
CA GLY A 447 24.30 -9.12 -3.36
C GLY A 447 23.21 -10.15 -3.65
N LEU A 448 22.00 -9.94 -3.10
CA LEU A 448 20.85 -10.81 -3.36
C LEU A 448 20.40 -10.73 -4.82
N GLN A 449 20.35 -9.53 -5.39
CA GLN A 449 20.02 -9.32 -6.80
C GLN A 449 20.99 -10.11 -7.70
N THR A 450 22.30 -9.99 -7.45
CA THR A 450 23.31 -10.70 -8.22
C THR A 450 23.17 -12.22 -8.05
N ALA A 451 22.98 -12.71 -6.82
CA ALA A 451 22.77 -14.12 -6.55
C ALA A 451 21.52 -14.68 -7.23
N MET A 452 20.40 -13.95 -7.18
CA MET A 452 19.15 -14.38 -7.83
C MET A 452 19.27 -14.40 -9.35
N PHE A 453 19.91 -13.39 -9.94
CA PHE A 453 20.16 -13.39 -11.40
C PHE A 453 21.07 -14.54 -11.81
N SER A 454 22.08 -14.87 -11.01
CA SER A 454 22.90 -16.05 -11.25
C SER A 454 22.07 -17.32 -11.28
N MET A 455 21.23 -17.52 -10.25
CA MET A 455 20.42 -18.74 -10.13
C MET A 455 19.37 -18.88 -11.24
N MET A 456 18.94 -17.77 -11.87
CA MET A 456 17.92 -17.78 -12.92
C MET A 456 18.49 -17.98 -14.32
N PHE A 457 19.72 -17.61 -14.54
CA PHE A 457 20.33 -17.54 -15.90
C PHE A 457 21.57 -18.44 -16.06
N ASP A 458 22.04 -19.11 -15.00
CA ASP A 458 23.12 -20.08 -15.08
C ASP A 458 22.55 -21.50 -15.27
N ASP A 459 22.46 -21.94 -16.51
CA ASP A 459 22.15 -23.32 -16.89
C ASP A 459 23.44 -24.12 -17.23
N ASP A 460 24.64 -23.53 -17.12
CA ASP A 460 25.89 -24.18 -17.47
C ASP A 460 26.92 -24.17 -16.33
N GLU A 461 27.41 -25.40 -16.08
CA GLU A 461 28.50 -25.81 -15.17
C GLU A 461 29.86 -25.20 -15.56
N ARG A 462 30.06 -23.89 -15.50
CA ARG A 462 31.42 -23.36 -15.67
C ARG A 462 31.74 -22.24 -14.71
N ASP A 463 32.72 -22.54 -13.85
CA ASP A 463 33.86 -21.75 -13.45
C ASP A 463 33.93 -21.19 -12.04
N GLU A 464 34.88 -21.73 -11.26
CA GLU A 464 35.45 -21.09 -10.09
C GLU A 464 36.00 -19.69 -10.36
N GLU A 465 36.44 -19.41 -11.59
CA GLU A 465 36.88 -18.11 -12.07
C GLU A 465 35.73 -17.10 -12.17
N PHE A 466 34.54 -17.55 -12.52
CA PHE A 466 33.30 -16.76 -12.55
C PHE A 466 32.86 -16.33 -11.14
N PHE A 467 33.02 -17.18 -10.11
CA PHE A 467 32.73 -16.81 -8.74
C PHE A 467 33.71 -15.74 -8.21
N LYS A 468 34.97 -15.78 -8.60
CA LYS A 468 35.94 -14.75 -8.21
C LYS A 468 35.62 -13.39 -8.81
N THR A 469 35.33 -13.36 -10.10
CA THR A 469 34.91 -12.16 -10.82
C THR A 469 33.56 -11.60 -10.34
N LYS A 470 32.62 -12.49 -9.93
CA LYS A 470 31.35 -12.09 -9.31
C LYS A 470 31.55 -11.46 -7.93
N LYS A 471 32.43 -12.02 -7.11
CA LYS A 471 32.75 -11.48 -5.78
C LYS A 471 33.32 -10.07 -5.89
N ASP A 472 34.19 -9.82 -6.85
CA ASP A 472 34.77 -8.52 -7.10
C ASP A 472 33.75 -7.52 -7.68
N ARG A 473 32.82 -7.96 -8.53
CA ARG A 473 31.70 -7.15 -9.01
C ARG A 473 30.68 -6.83 -7.92
N ILE A 474 30.40 -7.77 -7.02
CA ILE A 474 29.54 -7.53 -5.85
C ILE A 474 30.17 -6.48 -4.94
N LEU A 475 31.47 -6.55 -4.71
CA LEU A 475 32.19 -5.60 -3.88
C LEU A 475 32.25 -4.19 -4.52
N SER A 476 32.61 -4.09 -5.80
CA SER A 476 32.68 -2.82 -6.51
C SER A 476 31.29 -2.18 -6.67
N GLY A 477 30.28 -2.93 -7.11
CA GLY A 477 28.92 -2.41 -7.25
C GLY A 477 28.26 -2.05 -5.91
N SER A 478 28.64 -2.71 -4.82
CA SER A 478 28.21 -2.33 -3.46
C SER A 478 28.84 -1.02 -3.02
N ILE A 479 30.09 -0.77 -3.36
CA ILE A 479 30.79 0.49 -3.08
C ILE A 479 30.15 1.62 -3.92
N ASP A 480 29.92 1.40 -5.21
CA ASP A 480 29.28 2.38 -6.09
C ASP A 480 27.85 2.73 -5.65
N SER A 481 27.08 1.76 -5.12
CA SER A 481 25.72 2.01 -4.59
C SER A 481 25.68 2.76 -3.25
N ILE A 482 26.82 2.88 -2.55
CA ILE A 482 26.93 3.68 -1.32
C ILE A 482 27.28 5.14 -1.65
N ILE A 483 27.94 5.38 -2.78
CA ILE A 483 28.44 6.69 -3.21
C ILE A 483 27.37 7.49 -3.97
N PHE A 484 26.40 6.83 -4.58
CA PHE A 484 25.24 7.42 -5.26
C PHE A 484 23.96 7.29 -4.44
#